data_fb7bfed470ce81796fd8d8160bf564dc
#
_entry.id   fb7bfed470ce81796fd8d8160bf564dc
#
_cell.length_a   1.000
_cell.length_b   1.000
_cell.length_c   1.000
_cell.angle_alpha   90.00
_cell.angle_beta   90.00
_cell.angle_gamma   90.00
#
_symmetry.space_group_name_H-M   'P 1'
#
loop_
_entity.id
_entity.type
_entity.pdbx_description
1 polymer ?
#
loop_
_entity_poly.entity_id
_entity_poly.type
_entity_poly.pdbx_seq_one_letter_code
_entity_poly.pdbx_strand_id
1 'polypeptide(L)' 'MAFEDKKKSYMDTLFSISTLLKRWQVEIQRKDVDKTYMLRRLGQWIEQLESLKHEIMMEKD' A
#
# COMPACT_ATOMS: atom_id res chain seq x y z
N MET A 1 15.07 -19.13 6.17
CA MET A 1 15.49 -17.80 5.72
C MET A 1 14.46 -16.76 6.15
N ALA A 2 14.92 -15.59 6.56
CA ALA A 2 14.03 -14.57 7.15
C ALA A 2 12.93 -14.13 6.20
N PHE A 3 13.25 -13.94 4.92
CA PHE A 3 12.25 -13.51 3.94
C PHE A 3 11.13 -14.56 3.81
N GLU A 4 11.49 -15.82 3.67
CA GLU A 4 10.47 -16.88 3.51
C GLU A 4 9.56 -16.98 4.73
N ASP A 5 10.10 -16.77 5.91
CA ASP A 5 9.32 -16.80 7.15
C ASP A 5 8.29 -15.66 7.22
N LYS A 6 8.64 -14.51 6.63
CA LYS A 6 7.77 -13.33 6.67
C LYS A 6 6.96 -13.11 5.40
N LYS A 7 7.15 -13.95 4.41
CA LYS A 7 6.48 -13.82 3.11
C LYS A 7 4.97 -13.74 3.25
N LYS A 8 4.39 -14.59 4.10
CA LYS A 8 2.95 -14.59 4.33
C LYS A 8 2.49 -13.27 4.95
N SER A 9 3.26 -12.74 5.89
CA SER A 9 2.95 -11.46 6.52
C SER A 9 2.95 -10.32 5.50
N TYR A 10 3.91 -10.31 4.59
CA TYR A 10 3.96 -9.32 3.52
C TYR A 10 2.78 -9.46 2.57
N MET A 11 2.39 -10.70 2.25
CA MET A 11 1.21 -10.93 1.42
C MET A 11 -0.07 -10.43 2.08
N ASP A 12 -0.19 -10.64 3.40
CA ASP A 12 -1.34 -10.14 4.15
C ASP A 12 -1.39 -8.61 4.14
N THR A 13 -0.24 -7.97 4.27
CA THR A 13 -0.14 -6.51 4.19
C THR A 13 -0.58 -6.01 2.81
N LEU A 14 -0.11 -6.66 1.75
CA LEU A 14 -0.51 -6.30 0.38
C LEU A 14 -2.00 -6.49 0.16
N PHE A 15 -2.56 -7.56 0.72
CA PHE A 15 -4.00 -7.79 0.63
C PHE A 15 -4.78 -6.68 1.31
N SER A 16 -4.34 -6.26 2.49
CA SER A 16 -4.96 -5.15 3.21
C SER A 16 -4.91 -3.85 2.41
N ILE A 17 -3.75 -3.55 1.82
CA ILE A 17 -3.58 -2.36 0.98
C ILE A 17 -4.52 -2.44 -0.23
N SER A 18 -4.60 -3.60 -0.86
CA SER A 18 -5.49 -3.81 -2.01
C SER A 18 -6.95 -3.53 -1.65
N THR A 19 -7.39 -4.01 -0.48
CA THR A 19 -8.75 -3.79 0.00
C THR A 19 -9.02 -2.30 0.22
N LEU A 20 -8.06 -1.59 0.81
CA LEU A 20 -8.19 -0.15 1.04
C LEU A 20 -8.21 0.63 -0.28
N LEU A 21 -7.41 0.20 -1.26
CA LEU A 21 -7.41 0.83 -2.58
C LEU A 21 -8.74 0.66 -3.30
N LYS A 22 -9.36 -0.51 -3.20
CA LYS A 22 -10.67 -0.76 -3.78
C LYS A 22 -11.73 0.12 -3.14
N ARG A 23 -11.67 0.26 -1.82
CA ARG A 23 -12.58 1.13 -1.08
C ARG A 23 -12.39 2.59 -1.51
N TRP A 24 -11.16 3.01 -1.70
CA TRP A 24 -10.85 4.36 -2.15
C TRP A 24 -11.38 4.62 -3.57
N GLN A 25 -11.29 3.62 -4.46
CA GLN A 25 -11.86 3.75 -5.81
C GLN A 25 -13.36 4.06 -5.77
N VAL A 26 -14.08 3.35 -4.88
CA VAL A 26 -15.52 3.61 -4.71
C VAL A 26 -15.77 5.03 -4.19
N GLU A 27 -14.94 5.48 -3.26
CA GLU A 27 -15.03 6.82 -2.70
C GLU A 27 -14.85 7.89 -3.77
N ILE A 28 -13.86 7.72 -4.64
CA ILE A 28 -13.57 8.64 -5.74
C ILE A 28 -14.76 8.76 -6.69
N GLN A 29 -15.43 7.64 -6.95
CA GLN A 29 -16.59 7.63 -7.85
C GLN A 29 -17.79 8.38 -7.28
N ARG A 30 -17.90 8.41 -5.95
CA ARG A 30 -19.03 9.05 -5.26
C ARG A 30 -18.80 10.52 -4.94
N LYS A 31 -17.56 10.93 -4.85
CA LYS A 31 -17.20 12.29 -4.44
C LYS A 31 -16.59 13.04 -5.62
N ASP A 32 -16.82 14.34 -5.63
CA ASP A 32 -16.15 15.22 -6.58
C ASP A 32 -14.75 15.53 -6.04
N VAL A 33 -13.75 14.80 -6.51
CA VAL A 33 -12.37 14.95 -6.05
C VAL A 33 -11.55 15.72 -7.08
N ASP A 34 -10.67 16.59 -6.60
CA ASP A 34 -9.81 17.39 -7.48
C ASP A 34 -8.42 16.77 -7.62
N LYS A 35 -7.61 17.39 -8.48
CA LYS A 35 -6.26 16.92 -8.76
C LYS A 35 -5.38 16.96 -7.51
N THR A 36 -5.50 18.02 -6.71
CA THR A 36 -4.70 18.18 -5.49
C THR A 36 -4.96 17.04 -4.50
N TYR A 37 -6.23 16.69 -4.32
CA TYR A 37 -6.60 15.56 -3.45
C TYR A 37 -6.00 14.27 -3.95
N MET A 38 -6.11 14.00 -5.26
CA MET A 38 -5.60 12.77 -5.86
C MET A 38 -4.09 12.65 -5.66
N LEU A 39 -3.35 13.72 -5.92
CA LEU A 39 -1.90 13.70 -5.77
C LEU A 39 -1.46 13.47 -4.32
N ARG A 40 -2.15 14.11 -3.39
CA ARG A 40 -1.86 13.95 -1.96
C ARG A 40 -2.10 12.49 -1.53
N ARG A 41 -3.23 11.94 -1.94
CA ARG A 41 -3.59 10.58 -1.55
C ARG A 41 -2.63 9.55 -2.16
N LEU A 42 -2.26 9.74 -3.42
CA LEU A 42 -1.29 8.88 -4.07
C LEU A 42 0.07 8.94 -3.37
N GLY A 43 0.48 10.13 -2.92
CA GLY A 43 1.71 10.27 -2.15
C GLY A 43 1.69 9.44 -0.88
N GLN A 44 0.56 9.40 -0.18
CA GLN A 44 0.40 8.58 1.02
C GLN A 44 0.52 7.08 0.70
N TRP A 45 -0.08 6.63 -0.40
CA TRP A 45 0.04 5.23 -0.83
C TRP A 45 1.47 4.87 -1.20
N ILE A 46 2.17 5.77 -1.89
CA ILE A 46 3.56 5.57 -2.25
C ILE A 46 4.42 5.43 -0.99
N GLU A 47 4.19 6.26 0.02
CA GLU A 47 4.92 6.16 1.29
C GLU A 47 4.73 4.80 1.95
N GLN A 48 3.51 4.28 1.97
CA GLN A 48 3.25 2.97 2.56
C GLN A 48 3.96 1.86 1.80
N LEU A 49 3.93 1.92 0.47
CA LEU A 49 4.60 0.92 -0.36
C LEU A 49 6.11 1.02 -0.25
N GLU A 50 6.66 2.23 -0.14
CA GLU A 50 8.09 2.43 0.09
C GLU A 50 8.54 1.85 1.43
N SER A 51 7.73 2.03 2.49
CA SER A 51 8.00 1.43 3.80
C SER A 51 8.07 -0.08 3.71
N LEU A 52 7.10 -0.69 3.02
CA LEU A 52 7.08 -2.14 2.86
C LEU A 52 8.30 -2.61 2.07
N LYS A 53 8.63 -1.91 1.00
CA LYS A 53 9.82 -2.20 0.20
C LYS A 53 11.07 -2.17 1.07
N HIS A 54 11.19 -1.15 1.91
CA HIS A 54 12.35 -0.99 2.78
C HIS A 54 12.45 -2.16 3.76
N GLU A 55 11.34 -2.56 4.36
CA GLU A 55 11.31 -3.71 5.26
C GLU A 55 11.82 -4.98 4.59
N ILE A 56 11.35 -5.22 3.36
CA ILE A 56 11.76 -6.39 2.60
C ILE A 56 13.25 -6.32 2.26
N MET A 57 13.74 -5.15 1.89
CA MET A 57 15.15 -4.96 1.57
C MET A 57 16.06 -5.21 2.77
N MET A 58 15.58 -4.95 3.97
CA MET A 58 16.35 -5.14 5.19
C MET A 58 16.37 -6.60 5.66
N GLU A 59 15.53 -7.46 5.08
CA GLU A 59 15.52 -8.87 5.44
C GLU A 59 16.77 -9.57 4.91
N LYS A 60 17.32 -10.44 5.74
CA LYS A 60 18.45 -11.27 5.32
C LYS A 60 17.93 -12.60 4.80
N ASP A 61 18.46 -13.01 3.69
CA ASP A 61 18.11 -14.32 3.10
C ASP A 61 18.81 -15.48 3.80
#